data_964d6a683894e6192e30e96e0146ff93
#
_entry.id   964d6a683894e6192e30e96e0146ff93
#
_cell.length_a   1.000
_cell.length_b   1.000
_cell.length_c   1.000
_cell.angle_alpha   90.00
_cell.angle_beta   90.00
_cell.angle_gamma   90.00
#
_symmetry.space_group_name_H-M   'P 1'
#
loop_
_entity.id
_entity.type
_entity.pdbx_description
1 polymer ?
#
loop_
_entity_poly.entity_id
_entity_poly.type
_entity_poly.pdbx_seq_one_letter_code
_entity_poly.pdbx_strand_id
1 'polypeptide(L)'
;MYEKSKIKNFSSFYHLFNFIIFFFLIAIIGYLLDFLILGLIIYLFFYILYIIYSLYSFEKWIFNFKKNKLINYPEKYQYLAKEIKNEYDTFLLIKNKFSELEKRFKELSESMPDAVAVVDKNYVTEWFNGTCSKMLSLKESDIGKPILHLIRNPDFNKFIKSNNKKSYVNFLSPLNYSITLQSFIVPYGEDRFLITFRDVSESDQLDKMRSDFIANVSHELKTPLTVIIGYLEMLSFSDDGYVDDNIIEEMFKQSKRMDSLISDLLKLTKLQTSSIPEKSFSTVNLKSIISELVKACNLEIKKNKNDVKIIKHKDIYIRCSYEEIYSAFLNLLTNAIAYAGEEVKIEINCFINENKEIVVAFQDYGAGIPEESITRLTERFYRIDKSRSREEGGTGLGLSIVKHIMNRHGGSLEITSTLGQGSTFSCKFPRSLLTMESTKSSSDV
;
A
#
# COMPACT_ATOMS: atom_id res chain seq x y z
N MET A 1 -50.48 -15.29 -27.64
CA MET A 1 -50.64 -16.68 -27.14
C MET A 1 -51.80 -17.41 -27.86
N TYR A 2 -52.75 -16.75 -28.41
CA TYR A 2 -53.96 -17.34 -29.05
C TYR A 2 -53.75 -17.83 -30.50
N GLU A 3 -52.79 -17.29 -31.24
CA GLU A 3 -52.49 -17.75 -32.63
C GLU A 3 -51.64 -19.03 -32.70
N LYS A 4 -50.86 -19.34 -31.67
CA LYS A 4 -50.03 -20.55 -31.62
C LYS A 4 -50.84 -21.85 -31.45
N SER A 5 -52.08 -21.75 -30.90
CA SER A 5 -52.92 -22.96 -30.71
C SER A 5 -53.64 -23.40 -32.00
N LYS A 6 -53.87 -22.48 -32.96
CA LYS A 6 -54.52 -22.84 -34.25
C LYS A 6 -53.61 -23.58 -35.19
N ILE A 7 -52.32 -23.29 -35.21
CA ILE A 7 -51.36 -24.00 -36.09
C ILE A 7 -51.07 -25.41 -35.60
N LYS A 8 -51.20 -25.66 -34.27
CA LYS A 8 -50.98 -26.96 -33.63
C LYS A 8 -51.96 -28.04 -34.09
N ASN A 9 -53.17 -27.67 -34.40
CA ASN A 9 -54.21 -28.61 -34.83
C ASN A 9 -54.17 -28.93 -36.34
N PHE A 10 -53.54 -28.11 -37.16
CA PHE A 10 -53.60 -28.28 -38.62
C PHE A 10 -52.68 -29.40 -39.11
N SER A 11 -51.49 -29.59 -38.60
CA SER A 11 -50.60 -30.65 -39.06
C SER A 11 -51.06 -32.05 -38.63
N SER A 12 -51.55 -32.14 -37.40
CA SER A 12 -52.09 -33.40 -36.88
C SER A 12 -53.38 -33.78 -37.57
N PHE A 13 -54.19 -32.79 -37.92
CA PHE A 13 -55.45 -32.99 -38.68
C PHE A 13 -55.20 -33.37 -40.12
N TYR A 14 -54.15 -32.83 -40.76
CA TYR A 14 -53.74 -33.19 -42.12
C TYR A 14 -53.25 -34.64 -42.22
N HIS A 15 -52.49 -35.10 -41.31
CA HIS A 15 -52.05 -36.51 -41.26
C HIS A 15 -53.22 -37.46 -40.95
N LEU A 16 -54.12 -37.09 -40.08
CA LEU A 16 -55.35 -37.85 -39.81
C LEU A 16 -56.28 -37.90 -41.02
N PHE A 17 -56.43 -36.76 -41.71
CA PHE A 17 -57.25 -36.64 -42.91
C PHE A 17 -56.70 -37.49 -44.08
N ASN A 18 -55.42 -37.43 -44.35
CA ASN A 18 -54.77 -38.26 -45.35
C ASN A 18 -54.87 -39.75 -44.98
N PHE A 19 -54.75 -40.13 -43.72
CA PHE A 19 -54.95 -41.49 -43.27
C PHE A 19 -56.37 -41.97 -43.52
N ILE A 20 -57.36 -41.18 -43.22
CA ILE A 20 -58.77 -41.49 -43.45
C ILE A 20 -59.03 -41.68 -44.94
N ILE A 21 -58.54 -40.79 -45.80
CA ILE A 21 -58.69 -40.87 -47.25
C ILE A 21 -58.07 -42.17 -47.80
N PHE A 22 -56.82 -42.48 -47.38
CA PHE A 22 -56.11 -43.69 -47.80
C PHE A 22 -56.80 -44.95 -47.29
N PHE A 23 -57.37 -44.92 -46.10
CA PHE A 23 -58.17 -46.01 -45.54
C PHE A 23 -59.42 -46.27 -46.37
N PHE A 24 -60.17 -45.24 -46.71
CA PHE A 24 -61.38 -45.38 -47.56
C PHE A 24 -61.03 -45.85 -48.96
N LEU A 25 -59.92 -45.39 -49.56
CA LEU A 25 -59.48 -45.77 -50.86
C LEU A 25 -59.05 -47.27 -50.90
N ILE A 26 -58.36 -47.76 -49.90
CA ILE A 26 -58.04 -49.20 -49.75
C ILE A 26 -59.29 -50.04 -49.49
N ALA A 27 -60.23 -49.54 -48.69
CA ALA A 27 -61.48 -50.21 -48.43
C ALA A 27 -62.35 -50.33 -49.68
N ILE A 28 -62.40 -49.34 -50.54
CA ILE A 28 -63.13 -49.35 -51.84
C ILE A 28 -62.45 -50.30 -52.79
N ILE A 29 -61.14 -50.28 -52.93
CA ILE A 29 -60.39 -51.24 -53.79
C ILE A 29 -60.53 -52.68 -53.30
N GLY A 30 -60.45 -52.90 -51.97
CA GLY A 30 -60.62 -54.20 -51.35
C GLY A 30 -62.05 -54.74 -51.50
N TYR A 31 -63.07 -53.87 -51.37
CA TYR A 31 -64.48 -54.21 -51.63
C TYR A 31 -64.67 -54.60 -53.13
N LEU A 32 -64.13 -53.84 -54.06
CA LEU A 32 -64.18 -54.12 -55.48
C LEU A 32 -63.48 -55.43 -55.89
N LEU A 33 -62.49 -55.90 -55.11
CA LEU A 33 -61.69 -57.11 -55.42
C LEU A 33 -62.01 -58.31 -54.47
N ASP A 34 -63.04 -58.19 -53.65
CA ASP A 34 -63.41 -59.17 -52.56
C ASP A 34 -62.26 -59.46 -51.57
N PHE A 35 -61.31 -58.57 -51.46
CA PHE A 35 -60.11 -58.68 -50.56
C PHE A 35 -60.06 -57.60 -49.52
N LEU A 36 -61.17 -57.03 -49.08
CA LEU A 36 -61.23 -55.89 -48.19
C LEU A 36 -60.46 -56.10 -46.87
N ILE A 37 -60.57 -57.23 -46.23
CA ILE A 37 -59.90 -57.56 -44.95
C ILE A 37 -58.38 -57.70 -45.20
N LEU A 38 -57.90 -58.29 -46.26
CA LEU A 38 -56.48 -58.40 -46.62
C LEU A 38 -55.86 -57.01 -46.87
N GLY A 39 -56.56 -56.10 -47.57
CA GLY A 39 -56.11 -54.78 -47.83
C GLY A 39 -55.96 -53.93 -46.54
N LEU A 40 -56.93 -54.09 -45.62
CA LEU A 40 -56.87 -53.45 -44.29
C LEU A 40 -55.66 -53.94 -43.45
N ILE A 41 -55.41 -55.23 -43.46
CA ILE A 41 -54.25 -55.80 -42.72
C ILE A 41 -52.94 -55.27 -43.30
N ILE A 42 -52.76 -55.27 -44.64
CA ILE A 42 -51.57 -54.76 -45.29
C ILE A 42 -51.39 -53.25 -44.95
N TYR A 43 -52.44 -52.46 -45.01
CA TYR A 43 -52.40 -51.04 -44.68
C TYR A 43 -51.95 -50.85 -43.24
N LEU A 44 -52.56 -51.54 -42.28
CA LEU A 44 -52.22 -51.46 -40.87
C LEU A 44 -50.75 -51.86 -40.60
N PHE A 45 -50.29 -52.89 -41.30
CA PHE A 45 -48.89 -53.35 -41.23
C PHE A 45 -47.89 -52.20 -41.65
N PHE A 46 -48.10 -51.60 -42.81
CA PHE A 46 -47.27 -50.48 -43.29
C PHE A 46 -47.39 -49.22 -42.40
N TYR A 47 -48.57 -48.97 -41.87
CA TYR A 47 -48.77 -47.85 -40.93
C TYR A 47 -48.00 -48.07 -39.62
N ILE A 48 -47.99 -49.27 -39.06
CA ILE A 48 -47.17 -49.62 -37.89
C ILE A 48 -45.69 -49.46 -38.20
N LEU A 49 -45.22 -49.98 -39.35
CA LEU A 49 -43.82 -49.80 -39.78
C LEU A 49 -43.43 -48.31 -39.91
N TYR A 50 -44.33 -47.47 -40.42
CA TYR A 50 -44.13 -46.03 -40.51
C TYR A 50 -44.03 -45.40 -39.14
N ILE A 51 -44.85 -45.78 -38.15
CA ILE A 51 -44.74 -45.28 -36.76
C ILE A 51 -43.43 -45.69 -36.14
N ILE A 52 -43.03 -46.96 -36.29
CA ILE A 52 -41.75 -47.47 -35.74
C ILE A 52 -40.57 -46.73 -36.36
N TYR A 53 -40.55 -46.53 -37.65
CA TYR A 53 -39.50 -45.75 -38.36
C TYR A 53 -39.45 -44.31 -37.88
N SER A 54 -40.62 -43.67 -37.69
CA SER A 54 -40.75 -42.29 -37.20
C SER A 54 -40.23 -42.15 -35.78
N LEU A 55 -40.54 -43.10 -34.87
CA LEU A 55 -40.04 -43.14 -33.49
C LEU A 55 -38.52 -43.35 -33.46
N TYR A 56 -38.02 -44.31 -34.25
CA TYR A 56 -36.57 -44.55 -34.37
C TYR A 56 -35.82 -43.33 -34.88
N SER A 57 -36.37 -42.63 -35.87
CA SER A 57 -35.80 -41.36 -36.37
C SER A 57 -35.73 -40.29 -35.32
N PHE A 58 -36.77 -40.18 -34.45
CA PHE A 58 -36.82 -39.24 -33.37
C PHE A 58 -35.82 -39.59 -32.23
N GLU A 59 -35.75 -40.86 -31.85
CA GLU A 59 -34.76 -41.38 -30.90
C GLU A 59 -33.33 -41.10 -31.35
N LYS A 60 -33.00 -41.43 -32.62
CA LYS A 60 -31.70 -41.12 -33.22
C LYS A 60 -31.40 -39.62 -33.23
N TRP A 61 -32.41 -38.79 -33.43
CA TRP A 61 -32.26 -37.35 -33.38
C TRP A 61 -31.95 -36.90 -31.95
N ILE A 62 -32.66 -37.36 -30.92
CA ILE A 62 -32.40 -37.05 -29.51
C ILE A 62 -30.99 -37.45 -29.12
N PHE A 63 -30.56 -38.65 -29.47
CA PHE A 63 -29.24 -39.16 -29.16
C PHE A 63 -28.12 -38.33 -29.77
N ASN A 64 -28.30 -37.90 -31.01
CA ASN A 64 -27.33 -37.06 -31.72
C ASN A 64 -27.46 -35.55 -31.46
N PHE A 65 -28.52 -35.13 -30.77
CA PHE A 65 -28.82 -33.73 -30.52
C PHE A 65 -27.68 -32.98 -29.85
N LYS A 66 -26.97 -33.61 -28.90
CA LYS A 66 -25.81 -33.03 -28.22
C LYS A 66 -24.56 -32.90 -29.09
N LYS A 67 -24.47 -33.67 -30.20
CA LYS A 67 -23.30 -33.75 -31.08
C LYS A 67 -23.36 -32.83 -32.31
N ASN A 68 -24.55 -32.58 -32.86
CA ASN A 68 -24.70 -31.91 -34.15
C ASN A 68 -25.59 -30.65 -34.06
N LYS A 69 -25.01 -29.48 -34.37
CA LYS A 69 -25.70 -28.20 -34.44
C LYS A 69 -26.69 -28.04 -35.60
N LEU A 70 -26.64 -28.93 -36.61
CA LEU A 70 -27.42 -28.87 -37.84
C LEU A 70 -28.13 -30.21 -38.05
N ILE A 71 -29.29 -30.37 -37.50
CA ILE A 71 -30.09 -31.58 -37.72
C ILE A 71 -31.45 -31.14 -38.25
N ASN A 72 -31.84 -31.67 -39.42
CA ASN A 72 -33.19 -31.62 -39.91
C ASN A 72 -34.11 -32.32 -38.92
N TYR A 73 -35.09 -31.58 -38.42
CA TYR A 73 -36.09 -32.12 -37.51
C TYR A 73 -36.96 -33.13 -38.26
N PRO A 74 -37.33 -34.26 -37.64
CA PRO A 74 -38.33 -35.13 -38.18
C PRO A 74 -39.65 -34.38 -38.31
N GLU A 75 -40.26 -34.31 -39.49
CA GLU A 75 -41.44 -33.48 -39.77
C GLU A 75 -42.56 -33.69 -38.77
N LYS A 76 -42.86 -34.96 -38.41
CA LYS A 76 -43.91 -35.34 -37.48
C LYS A 76 -43.69 -34.80 -36.04
N TYR A 77 -42.44 -34.62 -35.59
CA TYR A 77 -42.09 -34.20 -34.24
C TYR A 77 -41.46 -32.83 -34.20
N GLN A 78 -41.59 -32.07 -35.26
CA GLN A 78 -40.95 -30.75 -35.44
C GLN A 78 -41.23 -29.77 -34.24
N TYR A 79 -42.45 -29.78 -33.72
CA TYR A 79 -42.82 -28.93 -32.58
C TYR A 79 -42.07 -29.35 -31.31
N LEU A 80 -42.07 -30.64 -30.97
CA LEU A 80 -41.40 -31.18 -29.78
C LEU A 80 -39.91 -30.98 -29.87
N ALA A 81 -39.32 -31.24 -31.02
CA ALA A 81 -37.90 -31.02 -31.25
C ALA A 81 -37.47 -29.55 -31.09
N LYS A 82 -38.31 -28.62 -31.56
CA LYS A 82 -38.08 -27.17 -31.38
C LYS A 82 -38.19 -26.74 -29.90
N GLU A 83 -39.15 -27.31 -29.17
CA GLU A 83 -39.32 -27.02 -27.74
C GLU A 83 -38.12 -27.53 -26.92
N ILE A 84 -37.69 -28.77 -27.14
CA ILE A 84 -36.52 -29.36 -26.51
C ILE A 84 -35.26 -28.53 -26.82
N LYS A 85 -35.12 -28.09 -28.08
CA LYS A 85 -33.99 -27.23 -28.46
C LYS A 85 -33.97 -25.89 -27.74
N ASN A 86 -35.12 -25.21 -27.64
CA ASN A 86 -35.24 -23.94 -26.93
C ASN A 86 -34.88 -24.09 -25.47
N GLU A 87 -35.39 -25.14 -24.80
CA GLU A 87 -35.06 -25.44 -23.40
C GLU A 87 -33.54 -25.67 -23.21
N TYR A 88 -32.96 -26.47 -24.11
CA TYR A 88 -31.52 -26.75 -24.07
C TYR A 88 -30.66 -25.51 -24.32
N ASP A 89 -31.00 -24.67 -25.29
CA ASP A 89 -30.33 -23.42 -25.56
C ASP A 89 -30.45 -22.45 -24.37
N THR A 90 -31.61 -22.40 -23.71
CA THR A 90 -31.82 -21.63 -22.48
C THR A 90 -30.97 -22.17 -21.34
N PHE A 91 -30.90 -23.48 -21.16
CA PHE A 91 -30.04 -24.12 -20.16
C PHE A 91 -28.57 -23.79 -20.39
N LEU A 92 -28.07 -23.88 -21.63
CA LEU A 92 -26.70 -23.51 -21.98
C LEU A 92 -26.41 -22.03 -21.70
N LEU A 93 -27.35 -21.15 -22.01
CA LEU A 93 -27.20 -19.72 -21.75
C LEU A 93 -27.10 -19.43 -20.24
N ILE A 94 -27.95 -20.06 -19.43
CA ILE A 94 -27.91 -19.94 -17.95
C ILE A 94 -26.59 -20.49 -17.43
N LYS A 95 -26.17 -21.68 -17.89
CA LYS A 95 -24.90 -22.31 -17.49
C LYS A 95 -23.70 -21.42 -17.81
N ASN A 96 -23.67 -20.85 -19.03
CA ASN A 96 -22.59 -19.95 -19.44
C ASN A 96 -22.57 -18.66 -18.62
N LYS A 97 -23.76 -18.06 -18.34
CA LYS A 97 -23.87 -16.89 -17.45
C LYS A 97 -23.37 -17.20 -16.04
N PHE A 98 -23.73 -18.37 -15.50
CA PHE A 98 -23.28 -18.78 -14.17
C PHE A 98 -21.74 -18.94 -14.12
N SER A 99 -21.17 -19.63 -15.11
CA SER A 99 -19.71 -19.78 -15.22
C SER A 99 -18.98 -18.43 -15.39
N GLU A 100 -19.57 -17.50 -16.14
CA GLU A 100 -19.02 -16.14 -16.28
C GLU A 100 -19.08 -15.36 -14.95
N LEU A 101 -20.19 -15.45 -14.21
CA LEU A 101 -20.33 -14.84 -12.89
C LEU A 101 -19.33 -15.41 -11.89
N GLU A 102 -19.16 -16.73 -11.87
CA GLU A 102 -18.17 -17.40 -11.02
C GLU A 102 -16.75 -16.92 -11.33
N LYS A 103 -16.39 -16.84 -12.61
CA LYS A 103 -15.10 -16.31 -13.05
C LYS A 103 -14.89 -14.87 -12.62
N ARG A 104 -15.88 -14.00 -12.85
CA ARG A 104 -15.83 -12.59 -12.43
C ARG A 104 -15.71 -12.45 -10.92
N PHE A 105 -16.45 -13.26 -10.14
CA PHE A 105 -16.35 -13.25 -8.69
C PHE A 105 -14.94 -13.64 -8.23
N LYS A 106 -14.36 -14.67 -8.84
CA LYS A 106 -12.98 -15.08 -8.55
C LYS A 106 -11.98 -13.98 -8.87
N GLU A 107 -12.05 -13.37 -10.06
CA GLU A 107 -11.17 -12.27 -10.45
C GLU A 107 -11.30 -11.05 -9.51
N LEU A 108 -12.53 -10.67 -9.13
CA LEU A 108 -12.77 -9.58 -8.19
C LEU A 108 -12.18 -9.90 -6.80
N SER A 109 -12.41 -11.10 -6.30
CA SER A 109 -11.92 -11.50 -4.98
C SER A 109 -10.39 -11.60 -4.92
N GLU A 110 -9.74 -12.01 -6.01
CA GLU A 110 -8.28 -12.06 -6.11
C GLU A 110 -7.64 -10.68 -6.27
N SER A 111 -8.37 -9.69 -6.80
CA SER A 111 -7.90 -8.31 -6.94
C SER A 111 -8.05 -7.48 -5.66
N MET A 112 -8.75 -7.99 -4.65
CA MET A 112 -8.91 -7.31 -3.36
C MET A 112 -7.55 -7.23 -2.63
N PRO A 113 -7.14 -6.02 -2.16
CA PRO A 113 -5.91 -5.85 -1.39
C PRO A 113 -6.00 -6.50 -0.01
N ASP A 114 -7.20 -6.54 0.57
CA ASP A 114 -7.46 -7.17 1.86
C ASP A 114 -7.62 -8.69 1.73
N ALA A 115 -7.08 -9.42 2.69
CA ALA A 115 -7.35 -10.85 2.83
C ALA A 115 -8.77 -11.05 3.39
N VAL A 116 -9.56 -11.91 2.74
CA VAL A 116 -10.96 -12.15 3.10
C VAL A 116 -11.20 -13.65 3.25
N ALA A 117 -11.80 -14.04 4.38
CA ALA A 117 -12.20 -15.41 4.64
C ALA A 117 -13.67 -15.46 5.07
N VAL A 118 -14.38 -16.49 4.61
CA VAL A 118 -15.75 -16.82 5.06
C VAL A 118 -15.68 -18.04 5.96
N VAL A 119 -16.29 -17.93 7.12
CA VAL A 119 -16.35 -19.01 8.10
C VAL A 119 -17.80 -19.27 8.52
N ASP A 120 -18.10 -20.49 8.95
CA ASP A 120 -19.39 -20.87 9.52
C ASP A 120 -19.54 -20.36 10.98
N LYS A 121 -20.68 -20.69 11.63
CA LYS A 121 -20.95 -20.33 13.01
C LYS A 121 -19.96 -20.93 14.04
N ASN A 122 -19.24 -21.97 13.69
CA ASN A 122 -18.21 -22.61 14.50
C ASN A 122 -16.81 -22.10 14.15
N TYR A 123 -16.71 -21.04 13.30
CA TYR A 123 -15.46 -20.50 12.77
C TYR A 123 -14.65 -21.48 11.92
N VAL A 124 -15.32 -22.44 11.27
CA VAL A 124 -14.72 -23.34 10.28
C VAL A 124 -14.63 -22.60 8.95
N THR A 125 -13.49 -22.63 8.32
CA THR A 125 -13.21 -21.93 7.06
C THR A 125 -13.97 -22.59 5.91
N GLU A 126 -14.89 -21.88 5.27
CA GLU A 126 -15.61 -22.33 4.08
C GLU A 126 -14.94 -21.84 2.79
N TRP A 127 -14.39 -20.64 2.80
CA TRP A 127 -13.78 -20.03 1.64
C TRP A 127 -12.80 -18.90 2.03
N PHE A 128 -11.84 -18.62 1.20
CA PHE A 128 -10.94 -17.45 1.30
C PHE A 128 -10.42 -17.04 -0.07
N ASN A 129 -9.99 -15.77 -0.20
CA ASN A 129 -9.41 -15.24 -1.44
C ASN A 129 -7.89 -15.51 -1.52
N GLY A 130 -7.30 -15.27 -2.73
CA GLY A 130 -5.87 -15.46 -2.96
C GLY A 130 -4.97 -14.60 -2.07
N THR A 131 -5.45 -13.43 -1.60
CA THR A 131 -4.73 -12.56 -0.67
C THR A 131 -4.54 -13.23 0.69
N CYS A 132 -5.53 -14.01 1.17
CA CYS A 132 -5.38 -14.84 2.38
C CYS A 132 -4.23 -15.85 2.25
N SER A 133 -4.10 -16.49 1.07
CA SER A 133 -2.99 -17.43 0.83
C SER A 133 -1.64 -16.72 0.92
N LYS A 134 -1.52 -15.49 0.45
CA LYS A 134 -0.28 -14.70 0.48
C LYS A 134 0.03 -14.15 1.88
N MET A 135 -0.97 -13.59 2.57
CA MET A 135 -0.77 -12.91 3.85
C MET A 135 -0.73 -13.86 5.05
N LEU A 136 -1.47 -14.98 4.98
CA LEU A 136 -1.65 -15.92 6.08
C LEU A 136 -1.17 -17.34 5.76
N SER A 137 -0.61 -17.57 4.55
CA SER A 137 -0.19 -18.89 4.02
C SER A 137 -1.29 -19.96 4.06
N LEU A 138 -2.54 -19.58 3.93
CA LEU A 138 -3.64 -20.51 3.86
C LEU A 138 -3.60 -21.26 2.52
N LYS A 139 -3.85 -22.56 2.58
CA LYS A 139 -3.91 -23.46 1.42
C LYS A 139 -5.33 -23.97 1.24
N GLU A 140 -5.70 -24.37 0.04
CA GLU A 140 -7.02 -24.98 -0.22
C GLU A 140 -7.31 -26.18 0.70
N SER A 141 -6.27 -26.92 1.13
CA SER A 141 -6.38 -28.00 2.11
C SER A 141 -6.78 -27.54 3.53
N ASP A 142 -6.83 -26.24 3.78
CA ASP A 142 -7.23 -25.67 5.07
C ASP A 142 -8.73 -25.31 5.13
N ILE A 143 -9.41 -25.39 4.00
CA ILE A 143 -10.88 -25.35 3.94
C ILE A 143 -11.42 -26.52 4.77
N GLY A 144 -12.43 -26.26 5.60
CA GLY A 144 -12.98 -27.20 6.55
C GLY A 144 -12.27 -27.27 7.90
N LYS A 145 -11.20 -26.47 8.11
CA LYS A 145 -10.52 -26.36 9.42
C LYS A 145 -10.94 -25.10 10.16
N PRO A 146 -10.98 -25.10 11.50
CA PRO A 146 -11.24 -23.91 12.28
C PRO A 146 -10.15 -22.85 12.05
N ILE A 147 -10.55 -21.60 11.72
CA ILE A 147 -9.62 -20.50 11.45
C ILE A 147 -8.73 -20.19 12.66
N LEU A 148 -9.21 -20.43 13.85
CA LEU A 148 -8.46 -20.25 15.11
C LEU A 148 -7.23 -21.18 15.23
N HIS A 149 -7.26 -22.33 14.55
CA HIS A 149 -6.12 -23.25 14.49
C HIS A 149 -5.11 -22.85 13.41
N LEU A 150 -5.58 -22.15 12.39
CA LEU A 150 -4.76 -21.67 11.28
C LEU A 150 -4.01 -20.39 11.68
N ILE A 151 -4.71 -19.46 12.36
CA ILE A 151 -4.14 -18.20 12.86
C ILE A 151 -3.88 -18.33 14.34
N ARG A 152 -2.66 -18.74 14.72
CA ARG A 152 -2.24 -19.00 16.10
C ARG A 152 -1.80 -17.70 16.79
N ASN A 153 -2.72 -16.76 16.94
CA ASN A 153 -2.45 -15.51 17.65
C ASN A 153 -3.41 -15.37 18.85
N PRO A 154 -2.91 -15.13 20.09
CA PRO A 154 -3.75 -15.03 21.29
C PRO A 154 -4.78 -13.89 21.23
N ASP A 155 -4.40 -12.73 20.67
CA ASP A 155 -5.27 -11.55 20.61
C ASP A 155 -6.38 -11.75 19.59
N PHE A 156 -6.07 -12.33 18.42
CA PHE A 156 -7.06 -12.73 17.45
C PHE A 156 -8.04 -13.78 18.03
N ASN A 157 -7.53 -14.76 18.77
CA ASN A 157 -8.36 -15.79 19.40
C ASN A 157 -9.32 -15.21 20.47
N LYS A 158 -8.84 -14.26 21.28
CA LYS A 158 -9.67 -13.52 22.23
C LYS A 158 -10.75 -12.71 21.53
N PHE A 159 -10.36 -12.01 20.46
CA PHE A 159 -11.27 -11.18 19.65
C PHE A 159 -12.41 -11.99 19.07
N ILE A 160 -12.12 -13.12 18.41
CA ILE A 160 -13.15 -14.00 17.80
C ILE A 160 -14.12 -14.53 18.85
N LYS A 161 -13.65 -14.88 20.06
CA LYS A 161 -14.47 -15.41 21.16
C LYS A 161 -15.23 -14.31 21.91
N SER A 162 -14.88 -13.04 21.71
CA SER A 162 -15.55 -11.93 22.38
C SER A 162 -16.94 -11.66 21.79
N ASN A 163 -17.88 -11.23 22.63
CA ASN A 163 -19.21 -10.81 22.18
C ASN A 163 -19.22 -9.44 21.47
N ASN A 164 -18.10 -8.71 21.47
CA ASN A 164 -18.01 -7.38 20.90
C ASN A 164 -17.52 -7.40 19.45
N LYS A 165 -18.39 -7.84 18.52
CA LYS A 165 -18.10 -7.99 17.10
C LYS A 165 -18.04 -6.67 16.31
N LYS A 166 -18.21 -5.51 16.97
CA LYS A 166 -18.18 -4.18 16.31
C LYS A 166 -16.79 -3.53 16.32
N SER A 167 -15.84 -4.11 17.04
CA SER A 167 -14.47 -3.63 17.12
C SER A 167 -13.57 -4.40 16.15
N TYR A 168 -12.36 -3.91 15.99
CA TYR A 168 -11.28 -4.60 15.28
C TYR A 168 -10.21 -5.05 16.28
N VAL A 169 -9.32 -5.91 15.83
CA VAL A 169 -8.11 -6.28 16.56
C VAL A 169 -6.89 -6.11 15.66
N ASN A 170 -5.83 -5.49 16.22
CA ASN A 170 -4.53 -5.45 15.59
C ASN A 170 -3.65 -6.53 16.20
N PHE A 171 -2.95 -7.28 15.38
CA PHE A 171 -2.00 -8.31 15.81
C PHE A 171 -0.88 -8.50 14.79
N LEU A 172 0.26 -9.01 15.25
CA LEU A 172 1.38 -9.32 14.37
C LEU A 172 1.09 -10.57 13.55
N SER A 173 1.41 -10.53 12.27
CA SER A 173 1.26 -11.69 11.39
C SER A 173 2.08 -12.85 11.92
N PRO A 174 1.49 -14.07 12.04
CA PRO A 174 2.21 -15.25 12.50
C PRO A 174 3.34 -15.70 11.55
N LEU A 175 3.34 -15.22 10.32
CA LEU A 175 4.34 -15.55 9.30
C LEU A 175 5.49 -14.55 9.26
N ASN A 176 5.18 -13.28 9.46
CA ASN A 176 6.15 -12.20 9.42
C ASN A 176 5.82 -11.18 10.51
N TYR A 177 6.57 -11.21 11.60
CA TYR A 177 6.38 -10.31 12.73
C TYR A 177 6.60 -8.81 12.40
N SER A 178 7.07 -8.48 11.20
CA SER A 178 7.15 -7.09 10.73
C SER A 178 5.82 -6.55 10.21
N ILE A 179 4.83 -7.42 10.00
CA ILE A 179 3.52 -7.06 9.44
C ILE A 179 2.48 -7.01 10.56
N THR A 180 1.85 -5.85 10.74
CA THR A 180 0.69 -5.68 11.62
C THR A 180 -0.59 -5.87 10.82
N LEU A 181 -1.37 -6.88 11.19
CA LEU A 181 -2.67 -7.18 10.58
C LEU A 181 -3.79 -6.60 11.45
N GLN A 182 -4.72 -5.92 10.82
CA GLN A 182 -5.98 -5.49 11.41
C GLN A 182 -7.10 -6.41 10.94
N SER A 183 -7.84 -7.04 11.88
CA SER A 183 -8.92 -7.94 11.54
C SER A 183 -10.27 -7.41 11.99
N PHE A 184 -11.27 -7.56 11.12
CA PHE A 184 -12.68 -7.30 11.37
C PHE A 184 -13.46 -8.58 11.17
N ILE A 185 -14.57 -8.71 11.92
CA ILE A 185 -15.54 -9.78 11.74
C ILE A 185 -16.93 -9.17 11.53
N VAL A 186 -17.60 -9.58 10.47
CA VAL A 186 -18.94 -9.10 10.12
C VAL A 186 -19.84 -10.29 9.85
N PRO A 187 -21.09 -10.31 10.37
CA PRO A 187 -22.07 -11.33 10.01
C PRO A 187 -22.33 -11.33 8.50
N TYR A 188 -22.41 -12.50 7.89
CA TYR A 188 -22.64 -12.70 6.47
C TYR A 188 -23.68 -13.81 6.22
N GLY A 189 -24.84 -13.45 5.69
CA GLY A 189 -25.94 -14.39 5.47
C GLY A 189 -26.47 -15.00 6.76
N GLU A 190 -27.02 -16.21 6.67
CA GLU A 190 -27.50 -16.98 7.82
C GLU A 190 -26.34 -17.82 8.38
N ASP A 191 -26.01 -17.68 9.65
CA ASP A 191 -25.02 -18.48 10.39
C ASP A 191 -23.57 -18.45 9.84
N ARG A 192 -23.15 -17.38 9.15
CA ARG A 192 -21.79 -17.20 8.63
C ARG A 192 -21.17 -15.89 9.08
N PHE A 193 -19.84 -15.83 9.02
CA PHE A 193 -19.09 -14.61 9.27
C PHE A 193 -18.09 -14.38 8.16
N LEU A 194 -17.96 -13.12 7.78
CA LEU A 194 -16.87 -12.62 6.92
C LEU A 194 -15.77 -12.08 7.84
N ILE A 195 -14.57 -12.59 7.71
CA ILE A 195 -13.38 -12.09 8.41
C ILE A 195 -12.46 -11.46 7.39
N THR A 196 -12.08 -10.20 7.64
CA THR A 196 -11.14 -9.49 6.80
C THR A 196 -9.84 -9.24 7.55
N PHE A 197 -8.72 -9.29 6.83
CA PHE A 197 -7.39 -8.98 7.35
C PHE A 197 -6.76 -7.94 6.43
N ARG A 198 -6.42 -6.80 7.01
CA ARG A 198 -5.78 -5.68 6.33
C ARG A 198 -4.37 -5.51 6.87
N ASP A 199 -3.41 -5.32 5.98
CA ASP A 199 -2.08 -4.88 6.36
C ASP A 199 -2.13 -3.38 6.74
N VAL A 200 -1.86 -3.11 8.01
CA VAL A 200 -1.82 -1.75 8.56
C VAL A 200 -0.41 -1.38 9.05
N SER A 201 0.60 -2.12 8.62
CA SER A 201 1.98 -1.95 9.10
C SER A 201 2.49 -0.54 8.93
N GLU A 202 2.25 0.08 7.77
CA GLU A 202 2.67 1.45 7.50
C GLU A 202 1.94 2.45 8.40
N SER A 203 0.62 2.33 8.53
CA SER A 203 -0.19 3.19 9.40
C SER A 203 0.19 3.04 10.87
N ASP A 204 0.38 1.80 11.34
CA ASP A 204 0.76 1.50 12.72
C ASP A 204 2.17 2.04 13.04
N GLN A 205 3.11 1.93 12.10
CA GLN A 205 4.43 2.52 12.24
C GLN A 205 4.39 4.06 12.30
N LEU A 206 3.58 4.69 11.46
CA LEU A 206 3.39 6.15 11.49
C LEU A 206 2.77 6.62 12.81
N ASP A 207 1.78 5.91 13.32
CA ASP A 207 1.13 6.23 14.59
C ASP A 207 2.10 6.04 15.79
N LYS A 208 2.92 4.98 15.78
CA LYS A 208 3.99 4.78 16.76
C LYS A 208 5.04 5.89 16.70
N MET A 209 5.53 6.20 15.50
CA MET A 209 6.50 7.30 15.32
C MET A 209 5.94 8.63 15.82
N ARG A 210 4.63 8.90 15.61
CA ARG A 210 3.97 10.10 16.10
C ARG A 210 3.86 10.11 17.64
N SER A 211 3.49 8.97 18.23
CA SER A 211 3.39 8.81 19.67
C SER A 211 4.75 8.98 20.35
N ASP A 212 5.78 8.31 19.83
CA ASP A 212 7.16 8.42 20.33
C ASP A 212 7.70 9.84 20.19
N PHE A 213 7.37 10.52 19.10
CA PHE A 213 7.72 11.92 18.91
C PHE A 213 7.12 12.81 20.00
N ILE A 214 5.82 12.69 20.30
CA ILE A 214 5.14 13.49 21.32
C ILE A 214 5.72 13.19 22.71
N ALA A 215 5.98 11.92 23.02
CA ALA A 215 6.57 11.51 24.28
C ALA A 215 7.98 12.10 24.46
N ASN A 216 8.83 12.01 23.43
CA ASN A 216 10.17 12.56 23.45
C ASN A 216 10.20 14.08 23.57
N VAL A 217 9.33 14.80 22.82
CA VAL A 217 9.17 16.26 22.97
C VAL A 217 8.85 16.63 24.42
N SER A 218 7.85 15.95 24.99
CA SER A 218 7.43 16.22 26.37
C SER A 218 8.56 15.99 27.36
N HIS A 219 9.34 14.94 27.19
CA HIS A 219 10.47 14.62 28.06
C HIS A 219 11.62 15.63 27.92
N GLU A 220 11.99 16.00 26.67
CA GLU A 220 13.08 16.94 26.40
C GLU A 220 12.75 18.41 26.81
N LEU A 221 11.46 18.76 26.86
CA LEU A 221 11.01 20.04 27.39
C LEU A 221 10.90 20.03 28.92
N LYS A 222 10.47 18.93 29.55
CA LYS A 222 10.27 18.83 30.99
C LYS A 222 11.60 18.95 31.75
N THR A 223 12.67 18.32 31.22
CA THR A 223 13.98 18.31 31.89
C THR A 223 14.55 19.71 32.14
N PRO A 224 14.75 20.59 31.14
CA PRO A 224 15.24 21.94 31.35
C PRO A 224 14.29 22.81 32.21
N LEU A 225 12.96 22.61 32.03
CA LEU A 225 11.96 23.31 32.82
C LEU A 225 12.08 22.96 34.31
N THR A 226 12.27 21.69 34.66
CA THR A 226 12.45 21.24 36.03
C THR A 226 13.71 21.86 36.66
N VAL A 227 14.81 22.00 35.91
CA VAL A 227 16.05 22.63 36.35
C VAL A 227 15.82 24.11 36.65
N ILE A 228 15.13 24.83 35.73
CA ILE A 228 14.80 26.26 35.95
C ILE A 228 13.93 26.45 37.19
N ILE A 229 12.88 25.63 37.36
CA ILE A 229 12.00 25.69 38.52
C ILE A 229 12.79 25.42 39.79
N GLY A 230 13.65 24.38 39.81
CA GLY A 230 14.47 24.07 40.99
C GLY A 230 15.39 25.23 41.40
N TYR A 231 16.03 25.89 40.43
CA TYR A 231 16.81 27.10 40.75
C TYR A 231 15.97 28.26 41.22
N LEU A 232 14.78 28.49 40.65
CA LEU A 232 13.84 29.51 41.13
C LEU A 232 13.37 29.23 42.57
N GLU A 233 13.09 27.98 42.91
CA GLU A 233 12.74 27.57 44.26
C GLU A 233 13.92 27.82 45.22
N MET A 234 15.16 27.45 44.86
CA MET A 234 16.34 27.76 45.68
C MET A 234 16.51 29.23 45.92
N LEU A 235 16.34 30.08 44.90
CA LEU A 235 16.40 31.53 45.02
C LEU A 235 15.30 32.08 45.92
N SER A 236 14.11 31.48 45.90
CA SER A 236 12.97 31.92 46.75
C SER A 236 13.16 31.64 48.25
N PHE A 237 14.02 30.68 48.61
CA PHE A 237 14.35 30.33 49.99
C PHE A 237 15.64 30.98 50.51
N SER A 238 16.38 31.73 49.67
CA SER A 238 17.62 32.41 50.07
C SER A 238 17.30 33.72 50.76
N ASP A 239 17.48 33.78 52.06
CA ASP A 239 17.22 35.00 52.90
C ASP A 239 18.24 36.14 52.66
N ASP A 240 19.41 35.84 52.10
CA ASP A 240 20.54 36.79 52.01
C ASP A 240 20.54 37.69 50.77
N GLY A 241 19.54 37.57 49.86
CA GLY A 241 19.45 38.39 48.64
C GLY A 241 20.62 38.26 47.66
N TYR A 242 21.57 37.35 47.93
CA TYR A 242 22.70 37.08 47.06
C TYR A 242 22.30 36.03 46.00
N VAL A 243 22.29 36.43 44.74
CA VAL A 243 22.03 35.54 43.61
C VAL A 243 23.39 35.13 43.03
N ASP A 244 23.68 33.84 43.02
CA ASP A 244 24.87 33.30 42.39
C ASP A 244 24.76 33.46 40.86
N ASP A 245 25.68 34.19 40.24
CA ASP A 245 25.74 34.41 38.81
C ASP A 245 25.75 33.08 38.02
N ASN A 246 26.31 32.01 38.57
CA ASN A 246 26.30 30.69 37.96
C ASN A 246 24.87 30.11 37.82
N ILE A 247 24.00 30.38 38.80
CA ILE A 247 22.61 29.93 38.78
C ILE A 247 21.85 30.65 37.64
N ILE A 248 22.04 31.96 37.51
CA ILE A 248 21.44 32.75 36.43
C ILE A 248 21.93 32.27 35.07
N GLU A 249 23.24 32.03 34.93
CA GLU A 249 23.83 31.57 33.69
C GLU A 249 23.28 30.20 33.28
N GLU A 250 23.14 29.26 34.24
CA GLU A 250 22.58 27.94 33.95
C GLU A 250 21.09 28.02 33.58
N MET A 251 20.28 28.83 34.27
CA MET A 251 18.89 29.08 33.91
C MET A 251 18.75 29.68 32.51
N PHE A 252 19.61 30.60 32.14
CA PHE A 252 19.64 31.22 30.82
C PHE A 252 20.04 30.19 29.74
N LYS A 253 21.00 29.32 30.01
CA LYS A 253 21.40 28.23 29.14
C LYS A 253 20.27 27.24 28.90
N GLN A 254 19.52 26.87 29.97
CA GLN A 254 18.38 25.98 29.85
C GLN A 254 17.22 26.63 29.07
N SER A 255 16.98 27.93 29.28
CA SER A 255 15.97 28.68 28.53
C SER A 255 16.29 28.76 27.03
N LYS A 256 17.54 29.06 26.66
CA LYS A 256 18.02 29.06 25.28
C LYS A 256 17.88 27.67 24.63
N ARG A 257 18.18 26.62 25.38
CA ARG A 257 18.01 25.24 24.91
C ARG A 257 16.54 24.93 24.57
N MET A 258 15.61 25.36 25.43
CA MET A 258 14.17 25.20 25.17
C MET A 258 13.73 25.98 23.93
N ASP A 259 14.19 27.21 23.76
CA ASP A 259 13.90 28.04 22.58
C ASP A 259 14.40 27.37 21.27
N SER A 260 15.62 26.84 21.29
CA SER A 260 16.16 26.05 20.15
C SER A 260 15.33 24.83 19.85
N LEU A 261 14.93 24.05 20.88
CA LEU A 261 14.05 22.89 20.71
C LEU A 261 12.72 23.25 20.08
N ILE A 262 12.05 24.31 20.56
CA ILE A 262 10.78 24.78 20.02
C ILE A 262 10.95 25.24 18.56
N SER A 263 12.01 25.99 18.26
CA SER A 263 12.33 26.43 16.91
C SER A 263 12.53 25.27 15.93
N ASP A 264 13.30 24.26 16.36
CA ASP A 264 13.55 23.05 15.55
C ASP A 264 12.26 22.25 15.33
N LEU A 265 11.39 22.12 16.33
CA LEU A 265 10.08 21.50 16.24
C LEU A 265 9.17 22.21 15.24
N LEU A 266 9.10 23.55 15.31
CA LEU A 266 8.32 24.35 14.37
C LEU A 266 8.85 24.22 12.94
N LYS A 267 10.18 24.24 12.75
CA LYS A 267 10.82 24.01 11.46
C LYS A 267 10.45 22.62 10.91
N LEU A 268 10.61 21.57 11.74
CA LEU A 268 10.31 20.21 11.33
C LEU A 268 8.83 20.04 10.93
N THR A 269 7.92 20.61 11.74
CA THR A 269 6.48 20.58 11.45
C THR A 269 6.17 21.27 10.11
N LYS A 270 6.75 22.46 9.88
CA LYS A 270 6.60 23.20 8.61
C LYS A 270 7.13 22.39 7.43
N LEU A 271 8.30 21.74 7.57
CA LEU A 271 8.89 20.91 6.53
C LEU A 271 8.03 19.67 6.18
N GLN A 272 7.24 19.15 7.12
CA GLN A 272 6.38 17.98 6.92
C GLN A 272 5.01 18.30 6.33
N THR A 273 4.45 19.47 6.68
CA THR A 273 3.05 19.81 6.34
C THR A 273 2.90 20.67 5.09
N SER A 274 3.95 21.36 4.66
CA SER A 274 3.90 22.27 3.52
C SER A 274 4.83 21.84 2.38
N SER A 275 4.39 21.97 1.13
CA SER A 275 5.29 21.92 -0.03
C SER A 275 6.15 23.22 -0.07
N ILE A 276 7.31 23.17 -0.73
CA ILE A 276 8.10 24.38 -0.96
C ILE A 276 7.32 25.25 -1.95
N PRO A 277 6.96 26.50 -1.60
CA PRO A 277 6.31 27.39 -2.55
C PRO A 277 7.25 27.64 -3.75
N GLU A 278 6.73 27.61 -4.96
CA GLU A 278 7.53 27.81 -6.18
C GLU A 278 8.30 29.14 -6.18
N LYS A 279 7.74 30.18 -5.54
CA LYS A 279 8.33 31.49 -5.34
C LYS A 279 9.57 31.48 -4.42
N SER A 280 9.73 30.45 -3.59
CA SER A 280 10.89 30.30 -2.69
C SER A 280 12.10 29.67 -3.36
N PHE A 281 11.95 29.14 -4.58
CA PHE A 281 13.06 28.63 -5.35
C PHE A 281 13.81 29.77 -6.05
N SER A 282 15.09 29.87 -5.76
CA SER A 282 16.02 30.81 -6.42
C SER A 282 17.25 30.07 -6.94
N THR A 283 17.96 30.67 -7.90
CA THR A 283 19.26 30.16 -8.31
C THR A 283 20.30 30.64 -7.31
N VAL A 284 20.95 29.70 -6.66
CA VAL A 284 21.88 29.96 -5.56
C VAL A 284 23.24 29.34 -5.85
N ASN A 285 24.31 30.10 -5.59
CA ASN A 285 25.67 29.57 -5.62
C ASN A 285 25.99 28.86 -4.31
N LEU A 286 26.25 27.54 -4.37
CA LEU A 286 26.57 26.74 -3.19
C LEU A 286 27.82 27.23 -2.44
N LYS A 287 28.82 27.71 -3.16
CA LYS A 287 30.05 28.28 -2.59
C LYS A 287 29.73 29.54 -1.74
N SER A 288 28.79 30.36 -2.17
CA SER A 288 28.40 31.56 -1.42
C SER A 288 27.76 31.19 -0.11
N ILE A 289 26.81 30.21 -0.11
CA ILE A 289 26.20 29.70 1.12
C ILE A 289 27.26 29.16 2.08
N ILE A 290 28.15 28.29 1.59
CA ILE A 290 29.20 27.66 2.43
C ILE A 290 30.11 28.75 3.03
N SER A 291 30.52 29.75 2.24
CA SER A 291 31.37 30.84 2.71
C SER A 291 30.70 31.72 3.77
N GLU A 292 29.41 31.95 3.62
CA GLU A 292 28.59 32.68 4.60
C GLU A 292 28.45 31.91 5.91
N LEU A 293 28.20 30.59 5.82
CA LEU A 293 28.11 29.73 6.99
C LEU A 293 29.40 29.65 7.78
N VAL A 294 30.54 29.51 7.13
CA VAL A 294 31.84 29.48 7.80
C VAL A 294 32.11 30.81 8.51
N LYS A 295 31.70 31.95 7.91
CA LYS A 295 31.79 33.28 8.57
C LYS A 295 30.85 33.38 9.78
N ALA A 296 29.62 32.87 9.65
CA ALA A 296 28.64 32.88 10.74
C ALA A 296 29.10 32.04 11.96
N CYS A 297 29.73 30.87 11.71
CA CYS A 297 30.23 29.97 12.76
C CYS A 297 31.65 30.32 13.25
N ASN A 298 32.24 31.47 12.84
CA ASN A 298 33.65 31.79 13.14
C ASN A 298 33.96 31.87 14.63
N LEU A 299 33.00 32.25 15.47
CA LEU A 299 33.20 32.29 16.91
C LEU A 299 33.34 30.89 17.52
N GLU A 300 32.46 29.97 17.12
CA GLU A 300 32.53 28.57 17.58
C GLU A 300 33.77 27.85 17.04
N ILE A 301 34.12 28.08 15.76
CA ILE A 301 35.32 27.54 15.14
C ILE A 301 36.57 27.98 15.91
N LYS A 302 36.69 29.28 16.27
CA LYS A 302 37.78 29.82 17.05
C LYS A 302 37.80 29.30 18.48
N LYS A 303 36.62 29.17 19.11
CA LYS A 303 36.49 28.65 20.49
C LYS A 303 37.05 27.23 20.59
N ASN A 304 36.72 26.38 19.61
CA ASN A 304 37.15 24.98 19.55
C ASN A 304 38.50 24.82 18.84
N LYS A 305 39.14 25.91 18.39
CA LYS A 305 40.41 25.93 17.62
C LYS A 305 40.39 25.02 16.38
N ASN A 306 39.25 24.84 15.77
CA ASN A 306 39.11 23.94 14.62
C ASN A 306 39.62 24.58 13.33
N ASP A 307 40.25 23.79 12.45
CA ASP A 307 40.73 24.22 11.12
C ASP A 307 39.71 23.87 10.03
N VAL A 308 38.87 24.84 9.67
CA VAL A 308 37.82 24.64 8.66
C VAL A 308 38.34 25.04 7.27
N LYS A 309 38.43 24.08 6.36
CA LYS A 309 38.88 24.27 4.97
C LYS A 309 37.80 23.96 3.97
N ILE A 310 37.59 24.86 3.03
CA ILE A 310 36.73 24.64 1.89
C ILE A 310 37.61 24.16 0.73
N ILE A 311 37.46 22.89 0.31
CA ILE A 311 38.28 22.20 -0.71
C ILE A 311 37.43 22.02 -1.99
N LYS A 312 38.07 22.04 -3.16
CA LYS A 312 37.46 21.90 -4.50
C LYS A 312 36.29 22.86 -4.76
N HIS A 313 36.60 24.03 -5.22
CA HIS A 313 35.63 25.05 -5.52
C HIS A 313 35.33 25.10 -7.03
N LYS A 314 34.31 24.45 -7.51
CA LYS A 314 33.63 24.90 -8.73
C LYS A 314 32.46 25.76 -8.28
N ASP A 315 32.22 26.86 -8.98
CA ASP A 315 30.99 27.62 -8.80
C ASP A 315 29.85 26.76 -9.35
N ILE A 316 29.09 26.21 -8.44
CA ILE A 316 27.95 25.32 -8.73
C ILE A 316 26.69 26.07 -8.33
N TYR A 317 25.81 26.30 -9.31
CA TYR A 317 24.54 26.98 -9.14
C TYR A 317 23.41 25.94 -9.12
N ILE A 318 22.56 25.97 -8.12
CA ILE A 318 21.38 25.11 -8.05
C ILE A 318 20.11 25.93 -7.85
N ARG A 319 18.99 25.44 -8.38
CA ARG A 319 17.67 25.99 -8.12
C ARG A 319 17.11 25.36 -6.85
N CYS A 320 17.09 26.12 -5.76
CA CYS A 320 16.67 25.62 -4.44
C CYS A 320 16.06 26.72 -3.56
N SER A 321 15.48 26.32 -2.43
CA SER A 321 15.14 27.27 -1.35
C SER A 321 16.40 27.60 -0.55
N TYR A 322 16.87 28.86 -0.67
CA TYR A 322 18.04 29.33 0.05
C TYR A 322 17.95 29.08 1.55
N GLU A 323 16.81 29.43 2.18
CA GLU A 323 16.62 29.31 3.61
C GLU A 323 16.72 27.85 4.09
N GLU A 324 16.09 26.91 3.35
CA GLU A 324 16.13 25.48 3.70
C GLU A 324 17.54 24.93 3.53
N ILE A 325 18.24 25.21 2.42
CA ILE A 325 19.60 24.71 2.20
C ILE A 325 20.59 25.32 3.19
N TYR A 326 20.47 26.62 3.47
CA TYR A 326 21.27 27.29 4.51
C TYR A 326 21.08 26.60 5.87
N SER A 327 19.82 26.33 6.27
CA SER A 327 19.51 25.63 7.52
C SER A 327 20.08 24.21 7.56
N ALA A 328 20.02 23.46 6.44
CA ALA A 328 20.59 22.12 6.37
C ALA A 328 22.11 22.12 6.54
N PHE A 329 22.81 23.00 5.82
CA PHE A 329 24.28 23.10 5.90
C PHE A 329 24.75 23.67 7.23
N LEU A 330 23.98 24.59 7.83
CA LEU A 330 24.27 25.10 9.19
C LEU A 330 24.24 23.96 10.21
N ASN A 331 23.19 23.11 10.17
CA ASN A 331 23.10 21.94 11.04
C ASN A 331 24.29 20.97 10.87
N LEU A 332 24.76 20.75 9.63
CA LEU A 332 25.89 19.87 9.38
C LEU A 332 27.21 20.49 9.88
N LEU A 333 27.41 21.77 9.63
CA LEU A 333 28.64 22.47 10.06
C LEU A 333 28.70 22.58 11.60
N THR A 334 27.60 22.97 12.25
CA THR A 334 27.53 23.04 13.73
C THR A 334 27.74 21.69 14.38
N ASN A 335 27.18 20.61 13.79
CA ASN A 335 27.43 19.25 14.26
C ASN A 335 28.90 18.88 14.11
N ALA A 336 29.54 19.17 12.96
CA ALA A 336 30.96 18.91 12.79
C ALA A 336 31.83 19.67 13.83
N ILE A 337 31.52 20.94 14.10
CA ILE A 337 32.25 21.76 15.09
C ILE A 337 32.05 21.20 16.51
N ALA A 338 30.83 20.81 16.88
CA ALA A 338 30.49 20.35 18.22
C ALA A 338 31.06 18.95 18.52
N TYR A 339 30.94 18.01 17.58
CA TYR A 339 31.24 16.60 17.82
C TYR A 339 32.64 16.14 17.36
N ALA A 340 33.30 16.91 16.49
CA ALA A 340 34.67 16.56 16.08
C ALA A 340 35.69 16.62 17.24
N GLY A 341 35.48 17.54 18.17
CA GLY A 341 36.41 17.84 19.27
C GLY A 341 37.21 19.13 19.04
N GLU A 342 38.15 19.41 19.93
CA GLU A 342 39.03 20.59 19.81
C GLU A 342 40.22 20.32 18.89
N GLU A 343 40.70 21.34 18.22
CA GLU A 343 41.88 21.32 17.31
C GLU A 343 41.76 20.31 16.15
N VAL A 344 40.53 20.03 15.73
CA VAL A 344 40.24 19.08 14.65
C VAL A 344 40.04 19.80 13.31
N LYS A 345 40.49 19.14 12.24
CA LYS A 345 40.27 19.58 10.86
C LYS A 345 38.85 19.25 10.41
N ILE A 346 38.22 20.21 9.75
CA ILE A 346 36.91 20.05 9.12
C ILE A 346 37.03 20.48 7.66
N GLU A 347 36.64 19.62 6.73
CA GLU A 347 36.70 19.88 5.30
C GLU A 347 35.31 19.94 4.69
N ILE A 348 35.05 20.98 3.87
CA ILE A 348 33.81 21.12 3.12
C ILE A 348 34.13 21.02 1.65
N ASN A 349 33.60 19.99 0.99
CA ASN A 349 33.80 19.69 -0.43
C ASN A 349 32.52 19.89 -1.22
N CYS A 350 32.60 20.61 -2.36
CA CYS A 350 31.48 20.77 -3.28
C CYS A 350 31.92 20.36 -4.69
N PHE A 351 31.31 19.30 -5.25
CA PHE A 351 31.70 18.72 -6.53
C PHE A 351 30.52 18.01 -7.21
N ILE A 352 30.70 17.64 -8.46
CA ILE A 352 29.78 16.78 -9.20
C ILE A 352 30.41 15.40 -9.31
N ASN A 353 29.71 14.36 -8.86
CA ASN A 353 30.19 12.99 -8.88
C ASN A 353 30.05 12.33 -10.28
N GLU A 354 30.51 11.10 -10.43
CA GLU A 354 30.42 10.32 -11.67
C GLU A 354 28.97 10.08 -12.13
N ASN A 355 28.04 9.99 -11.21
CA ASN A 355 26.60 9.85 -11.47
C ASN A 355 25.95 11.19 -11.87
N LYS A 356 26.74 12.26 -12.02
CA LYS A 356 26.30 13.62 -12.35
C LYS A 356 25.42 14.25 -11.26
N GLU A 357 25.47 13.76 -10.03
CA GLU A 357 24.82 14.39 -8.88
C GLU A 357 25.75 15.47 -8.30
N ILE A 358 25.13 16.52 -7.76
CA ILE A 358 25.84 17.58 -7.05
C ILE A 358 25.98 17.13 -5.60
N VAL A 359 27.21 17.09 -5.11
CA VAL A 359 27.54 16.63 -3.75
C VAL A 359 28.16 17.78 -2.96
N VAL A 360 27.59 18.03 -1.77
CA VAL A 360 28.21 18.89 -0.75
C VAL A 360 28.50 18.02 0.46
N ALA A 361 29.76 17.77 0.73
CA ALA A 361 30.22 16.89 1.79
C ALA A 361 30.88 17.70 2.91
N PHE A 362 30.46 17.48 4.13
CA PHE A 362 31.04 17.99 5.37
C PHE A 362 31.78 16.84 6.03
N GLN A 363 33.09 16.90 6.05
CA GLN A 363 33.97 15.87 6.62
C GLN A 363 34.66 16.42 7.86
N ASP A 364 34.49 15.76 8.98
CA ASP A 364 35.29 15.96 10.19
C ASP A 364 36.30 14.82 10.36
N TYR A 365 37.41 15.10 11.03
CA TYR A 365 38.45 14.13 11.38
C TYR A 365 38.44 13.86 12.89
N GLY A 366 37.22 13.83 13.48
CA GLY A 366 37.03 13.60 14.90
C GLY A 366 36.96 12.14 15.32
N ALA A 367 36.25 11.85 16.40
CA ALA A 367 36.14 10.53 17.00
C ALA A 367 35.44 9.48 16.14
N GLY A 368 34.69 9.90 15.10
CA GLY A 368 33.88 9.02 14.27
C GLY A 368 32.64 8.47 14.99
N ILE A 369 31.85 7.66 14.27
CA ILE A 369 30.55 7.16 14.70
C ILE A 369 30.53 5.63 14.55
N PRO A 370 30.04 4.88 15.55
CA PRO A 370 29.85 3.44 15.45
C PRO A 370 28.87 3.08 14.32
N GLU A 371 29.21 2.03 13.55
CA GLU A 371 28.42 1.61 12.38
C GLU A 371 26.94 1.33 12.69
N GLU A 372 26.67 0.71 13.83
CA GLU A 372 25.31 0.42 14.32
C GLU A 372 24.46 1.67 14.58
N SER A 373 25.09 2.82 14.82
CA SER A 373 24.42 4.10 15.06
C SER A 373 24.14 4.90 13.80
N ILE A 374 24.87 4.65 12.70
CA ILE A 374 24.80 5.48 11.47
C ILE A 374 23.37 5.51 10.91
N THR A 375 22.70 4.37 10.82
CA THR A 375 21.34 4.26 10.28
C THR A 375 20.30 5.03 11.10
N ARG A 376 20.56 5.18 12.39
CA ARG A 376 19.67 5.80 13.37
C ARG A 376 19.89 7.31 13.55
N LEU A 377 21.01 7.86 13.10
CA LEU A 377 21.36 9.28 13.28
C LEU A 377 20.31 10.25 12.74
N THR A 378 19.56 9.84 11.74
CA THR A 378 18.47 10.66 11.15
C THR A 378 17.13 10.45 11.83
N GLU A 379 17.03 9.57 12.85
CA GLU A 379 15.85 9.44 13.69
C GLU A 379 15.70 10.68 14.59
N ARG A 380 14.49 11.07 14.88
CA ARG A 380 14.21 12.24 15.73
C ARG A 380 14.62 11.94 17.16
N PHE A 381 15.31 12.90 17.80
CA PHE A 381 15.83 12.80 19.19
C PHE A 381 16.87 11.70 19.41
N TYR A 382 17.34 11.04 18.34
CA TYR A 382 18.39 10.05 18.47
C TYR A 382 19.73 10.72 18.75
N ARG A 383 20.48 10.17 19.71
CA ARG A 383 21.79 10.66 20.15
C ARG A 383 22.60 9.44 20.58
N ILE A 384 23.87 9.40 20.21
CA ILE A 384 24.81 8.31 20.57
C ILE A 384 25.10 8.37 22.08
N ASP A 385 25.42 9.56 22.59
CA ASP A 385 25.66 9.80 24.00
C ASP A 385 24.74 10.89 24.54
N LYS A 386 23.83 10.52 25.45
CA LYS A 386 22.84 11.44 26.03
C LYS A 386 23.45 12.41 27.04
N SER A 387 24.58 12.06 27.69
CA SER A 387 25.20 12.89 28.73
C SER A 387 26.03 14.02 28.13
N ARG A 388 27.01 13.71 27.31
CA ARG A 388 27.90 14.69 26.68
C ARG A 388 27.18 15.70 25.80
N SER A 389 26.25 15.19 25.01
CA SER A 389 25.50 16.04 24.09
C SER A 389 24.43 16.91 24.77
N ARG A 390 24.08 16.69 26.07
CA ARG A 390 23.25 17.64 26.86
C ARG A 390 24.05 18.89 27.24
N GLU A 391 25.31 18.75 27.55
CA GLU A 391 26.20 19.88 27.86
C GLU A 391 26.45 20.76 26.64
N GLU A 392 26.53 20.15 25.44
CA GLU A 392 26.76 20.84 24.17
C GLU A 392 25.47 21.40 23.52
N GLY A 393 24.28 21.25 24.16
CA GLY A 393 23.01 21.85 23.76
C GLY A 393 22.31 21.24 22.54
N GLY A 394 22.76 20.08 22.05
CA GLY A 394 22.15 19.44 20.89
C GLY A 394 20.71 18.97 21.14
N THR A 395 19.80 19.22 20.19
CA THR A 395 18.36 18.85 20.27
C THR A 395 18.07 17.42 19.81
N GLY A 396 18.97 16.81 19.05
CA GLY A 396 18.75 15.53 18.35
C GLY A 396 17.76 15.63 17.17
N LEU A 397 17.41 16.85 16.76
CA LEU A 397 16.52 17.10 15.62
C LEU A 397 17.27 17.55 14.36
N GLY A 398 18.49 18.09 14.50
CA GLY A 398 19.23 18.69 13.39
C GLY A 398 19.38 17.80 12.16
N LEU A 399 19.85 16.53 12.33
CA LEU A 399 20.02 15.60 11.20
C LEU A 399 18.69 15.14 10.60
N SER A 400 17.63 15.05 11.40
CA SER A 400 16.29 14.77 10.86
C SER A 400 15.76 15.94 10.03
N ILE A 401 16.04 17.19 10.42
CA ILE A 401 15.75 18.40 9.63
C ILE A 401 16.52 18.37 8.30
N VAL A 402 17.83 18.06 8.33
CA VAL A 402 18.65 17.93 7.11
C VAL A 402 18.04 16.89 6.16
N LYS A 403 17.72 15.70 6.65
CA LYS A 403 17.09 14.65 5.85
C LYS A 403 15.79 15.10 5.20
N HIS A 404 14.91 15.78 5.95
CA HIS A 404 13.65 16.30 5.39
C HIS A 404 13.89 17.36 4.33
N ILE A 405 14.82 18.29 4.55
CA ILE A 405 15.17 19.33 3.57
C ILE A 405 15.71 18.68 2.29
N MET A 406 16.61 17.71 2.41
CA MET A 406 17.17 17.00 1.25
C MET A 406 16.08 16.28 0.46
N ASN A 407 15.21 15.53 1.13
CA ASN A 407 14.07 14.84 0.48
C ASN A 407 13.15 15.83 -0.26
N ARG A 408 12.85 16.98 0.32
CA ARG A 408 12.01 18.04 -0.31
C ARG A 408 12.63 18.62 -1.59
N HIS A 409 13.95 18.60 -1.68
CA HIS A 409 14.70 19.00 -2.88
C HIS A 409 14.99 17.84 -3.82
N GLY A 410 14.39 16.66 -3.61
CA GLY A 410 14.61 15.45 -4.42
C GLY A 410 16.02 14.86 -4.28
N GLY A 411 16.75 15.29 -3.26
CA GLY A 411 18.09 14.82 -2.93
C GLY A 411 18.12 13.81 -1.79
N SER A 412 19.31 13.47 -1.31
CA SER A 412 19.52 12.56 -0.20
C SER A 412 20.65 12.99 0.71
N LEU A 413 20.61 12.57 1.97
CA LEU A 413 21.70 12.67 2.93
C LEU A 413 22.36 11.29 3.07
N GLU A 414 23.66 11.22 2.79
CA GLU A 414 24.48 10.01 3.02
C GLU A 414 25.48 10.26 4.14
N ILE A 415 25.64 9.29 5.03
CA ILE A 415 26.55 9.38 6.17
C ILE A 415 27.52 8.22 6.10
N THR A 416 28.81 8.54 6.11
CA THR A 416 29.89 7.54 6.20
C THR A 416 30.79 7.92 7.37
N SER A 417 31.16 6.96 8.19
CA SER A 417 32.03 7.20 9.33
C SER A 417 32.81 5.96 9.68
N THR A 418 33.99 6.18 10.22
CA THR A 418 34.85 5.12 10.81
C THR A 418 35.31 5.59 12.19
N LEU A 419 35.07 4.78 13.20
CA LEU A 419 35.46 5.10 14.57
C LEU A 419 36.96 5.42 14.65
N GLY A 420 37.29 6.57 15.24
CA GLY A 420 38.67 7.07 15.35
C GLY A 420 39.25 7.75 14.11
N GLN A 421 38.48 7.83 13.00
CA GLN A 421 38.94 8.48 11.74
C GLN A 421 38.07 9.68 11.33
N GLY A 422 36.90 9.86 11.98
CA GLY A 422 35.99 10.94 11.69
C GLY A 422 34.77 10.52 10.89
N SER A 423 33.95 11.50 10.48
CA SER A 423 32.68 11.30 9.80
C SER A 423 32.55 12.20 8.58
N THR A 424 31.78 11.74 7.59
CA THR A 424 31.44 12.51 6.38
C THR A 424 29.94 12.51 6.20
N PHE A 425 29.36 13.71 6.15
CA PHE A 425 27.93 13.95 5.87
C PHE A 425 27.80 14.55 4.48
N SER A 426 27.23 13.81 3.54
CA SER A 426 27.13 14.18 2.12
C SER A 426 25.69 14.48 1.73
N CYS A 427 25.42 15.74 1.39
CA CYS A 427 24.17 16.16 0.75
C CYS A 427 24.29 15.95 -0.77
N LYS A 428 23.51 15.00 -1.31
CA LYS A 428 23.46 14.70 -2.74
C LYS A 428 22.21 15.32 -3.37
N PHE A 429 22.38 16.14 -4.39
CA PHE A 429 21.30 16.77 -5.12
C PHE A 429 21.21 16.19 -6.53
N PRO A 430 19.99 15.99 -7.06
CA PRO A 430 19.81 15.51 -8.43
C PRO A 430 20.29 16.55 -9.45
N ARG A 431 20.78 16.08 -10.58
CA ARG A 431 21.25 16.95 -11.68
C ARG A 431 20.19 17.95 -12.17
N SER A 432 18.92 17.62 -12.02
CA SER A 432 17.80 18.48 -12.44
C SER A 432 17.77 19.84 -11.75
N LEU A 433 18.42 19.98 -10.59
CA LEU A 433 18.55 21.24 -9.88
C LEU A 433 19.72 22.09 -10.35
N LEU A 434 20.65 21.53 -11.17
CA LEU A 434 21.79 22.26 -11.70
C LEU A 434 21.31 23.35 -12.68
N THR A 435 21.68 24.58 -12.43
CA THR A 435 21.42 25.73 -13.32
C THR A 435 22.71 26.24 -13.87
N MET A 436 22.70 26.69 -15.13
CA MET A 436 23.84 27.47 -15.70
C MET A 436 23.76 28.88 -15.13
N GLU A 437 24.93 29.48 -14.93
CA GLU A 437 25.04 30.88 -14.56
C GLU A 437 24.30 31.75 -15.61
N SER A 438 23.23 32.44 -15.20
CA SER A 438 22.73 33.52 -16.03
C SER A 438 23.79 34.63 -15.99
N THR A 439 24.65 34.71 -16.99
CA THR A 439 25.44 35.88 -17.26
C THR A 439 24.49 37.08 -17.37
N LYS A 440 24.30 37.80 -16.28
CA LYS A 440 23.83 39.19 -16.38
C LYS A 440 24.87 39.93 -17.19
N SER A 441 24.61 40.11 -18.46
CA SER A 441 25.31 41.08 -19.28
C SER A 441 25.22 42.42 -18.56
N SER A 442 26.35 42.86 -18.04
CA SER A 442 26.61 44.26 -17.79
C SER A 442 26.68 44.97 -19.17
N SER A 443 25.51 45.37 -19.64
CA SER A 443 25.36 46.35 -20.69
C SER A 443 24.30 47.33 -20.20
N ASP A 444 24.79 48.35 -19.52
CA ASP A 444 24.33 49.73 -19.73
C ASP A 444 25.30 50.65 -19.00
N VAL A 445 26.03 51.35 -19.84
CA VAL A 445 26.76 52.60 -19.57
C VAL A 445 25.77 53.73 -19.44
#